data_0123b22bdeabf27baea7f9ceac736a48
#
_entry.id   0123b22bdeabf27baea7f9ceac736a48
#
_cell.length_a   1.000
_cell.length_b   1.000
_cell.length_c   1.000
_cell.angle_alpha   90.00
_cell.angle_beta   90.00
_cell.angle_gamma   90.00
#
_symmetry.space_group_name_H-M   'P 1'
#
loop_
_entity.id
_entity.type
_entity.pdbx_description
1 polymer ?
#
loop_
_entity_poly.entity_id
_entity_poly.type
_entity_poly.pdbx_seq_one_letter_code
_entity_poly.pdbx_strand_id
1 'polypeptide(L)'
;MNNQSIGNQFEELINLVKRLRGPDGCPWDKEQTSESLVSYMLEETYEVIETIDEKNWDGLKEELGDLILHIVFQAVIAKENELFDISESLNNINEKIVRRHPHVFDKKNVIQDKIISSWELQKHKEKNRSSRLDGVPISLPGIIRAQRIQEKASHAGLDFQKEEEICLLYTSPSPRDRTRSRMPSSA
;
A
#
# COMPACT_ATOMS: atom_id res chain seq x y z
N MET A 1 2.28 4.85 35.98
CA MET A 1 2.05 4.56 34.56
C MET A 1 0.94 3.54 34.47
N ASN A 2 -0.20 3.89 33.88
CA ASN A 2 -1.34 2.97 33.76
C ASN A 2 -0.92 1.79 32.87
N ASN A 3 -0.88 0.60 33.47
CA ASN A 3 -0.48 -0.63 32.78
C ASN A 3 -1.68 -1.21 31.99
N GLN A 4 -2.33 -0.37 31.16
CA GLN A 4 -3.40 -0.83 30.27
C GLN A 4 -2.80 -1.72 29.18
N SER A 5 -3.50 -2.79 28.80
CA SER A 5 -3.07 -3.61 27.68
C SER A 5 -3.16 -2.80 26.37
N ILE A 6 -2.30 -3.10 25.38
CA ILE A 6 -2.34 -2.48 24.07
C ILE A 6 -3.73 -2.60 23.43
N GLY A 7 -4.41 -3.74 23.64
CA GLY A 7 -5.79 -3.94 23.18
C GLY A 7 -6.76 -2.92 23.76
N ASN A 8 -6.66 -2.65 25.07
CA ASN A 8 -7.52 -1.66 25.74
C ASN A 8 -7.26 -0.24 25.22
N GLN A 9 -5.99 0.12 24.97
CA GLN A 9 -5.64 1.44 24.42
C GLN A 9 -6.18 1.61 23.00
N PHE A 10 -6.12 0.56 22.18
CA PHE A 10 -6.67 0.59 20.84
C PHE A 10 -8.21 0.68 20.85
N GLU A 11 -8.87 -0.06 21.74
CA GLU A 11 -10.32 0.04 21.94
C GLU A 11 -10.73 1.42 22.44
N GLU A 12 -9.95 2.02 23.33
CA GLU A 12 -10.16 3.39 23.80
C GLU A 12 -10.10 4.39 22.64
N LEU A 13 -9.10 4.29 21.75
CA LEU A 13 -9.00 5.13 20.55
C LEU A 13 -10.24 5.00 19.66
N ILE A 14 -10.70 3.78 19.42
CA ILE A 14 -11.93 3.54 18.64
C ILE A 14 -13.13 4.24 19.30
N ASN A 15 -13.24 4.16 20.61
CA ASN A 15 -14.34 4.77 21.35
C ASN A 15 -14.24 6.31 21.36
N LEU A 16 -13.03 6.87 21.40
CA LEU A 16 -12.80 8.32 21.24
C LEU A 16 -13.28 8.81 19.88
N VAL A 17 -12.88 8.14 18.79
CA VAL A 17 -13.31 8.52 17.44
C VAL A 17 -14.84 8.39 17.29
N LYS A 18 -15.46 7.32 17.80
CA LYS A 18 -16.92 7.20 17.81
C LYS A 18 -17.60 8.33 18.56
N ARG A 19 -17.01 8.77 19.68
CA ARG A 19 -17.55 9.90 20.46
C ARG A 19 -17.40 11.22 19.71
N LEU A 20 -16.26 11.46 19.06
CA LEU A 20 -16.03 12.65 18.23
C LEU A 20 -17.06 12.76 17.10
N ARG A 21 -17.43 11.64 16.48
CA ARG A 21 -18.41 11.56 15.41
C ARG A 21 -19.87 11.43 15.89
N GLY A 22 -20.08 11.23 17.17
CA GLY A 22 -21.41 11.05 17.79
C GLY A 22 -22.26 12.32 17.80
N PRO A 23 -23.52 12.23 18.30
CA PRO A 23 -24.46 13.36 18.32
C PRO A 23 -23.94 14.61 18.99
N ASP A 24 -23.24 14.43 20.12
CA ASP A 24 -22.68 15.51 20.95
C ASP A 24 -21.17 15.66 20.71
N GLY A 25 -20.64 15.15 19.60
CA GLY A 25 -19.24 15.18 19.26
C GLY A 25 -18.81 16.46 18.54
N CYS A 26 -17.65 16.40 17.91
CA CYS A 26 -17.09 17.52 17.15
C CYS A 26 -17.81 17.68 15.79
N PRO A 27 -18.35 18.85 15.46
CA PRO A 27 -19.03 19.06 14.18
C PRO A 27 -18.13 18.76 12.96
N TRP A 28 -16.86 19.14 13.03
CA TRP A 28 -15.90 18.91 11.96
C TRP A 28 -15.65 17.40 11.74
N ASP A 29 -15.38 16.64 12.80
CA ASP A 29 -15.15 15.20 12.72
C ASP A 29 -16.40 14.45 12.21
N LYS A 30 -17.57 14.91 12.59
CA LYS A 30 -18.86 14.33 12.18
C LYS A 30 -19.14 14.50 10.69
N GLU A 31 -18.70 15.62 10.09
CA GLU A 31 -18.87 15.89 8.66
C GLU A 31 -17.87 15.14 7.77
N GLN A 32 -16.80 14.57 8.36
CA GLN A 32 -15.80 13.88 7.56
C GLN A 32 -16.37 12.63 6.88
N THR A 33 -15.94 12.43 5.63
CA THR A 33 -16.20 11.23 4.82
C THR A 33 -14.88 10.47 4.58
N SER A 34 -14.98 9.24 4.09
CA SER A 34 -13.79 8.50 3.69
C SER A 34 -12.95 9.25 2.68
N GLU A 35 -13.58 9.95 1.73
CA GLU A 35 -12.92 10.71 0.69
C GLU A 35 -12.26 11.99 1.23
N SER A 36 -12.93 12.72 2.15
CA SER A 36 -12.38 13.96 2.69
C SER A 36 -11.11 13.73 3.52
N LEU A 37 -10.98 12.55 4.15
CA LEU A 37 -9.82 12.18 4.95
C LEU A 37 -8.64 11.62 4.15
N VAL A 38 -8.78 11.43 2.83
CA VAL A 38 -7.67 10.86 2.01
C VAL A 38 -6.44 11.77 1.99
N SER A 39 -6.64 13.09 1.91
CA SER A 39 -5.52 14.04 1.88
C SER A 39 -4.74 14.05 3.19
N TYR A 40 -5.43 14.06 4.31
CA TYR A 40 -4.80 14.00 5.63
C TYR A 40 -4.04 12.67 5.84
N MET A 41 -4.67 11.54 5.55
CA MET A 41 -4.00 10.23 5.64
C MET A 41 -2.75 10.15 4.75
N LEU A 42 -2.74 10.83 3.61
CA LEU A 42 -1.57 10.91 2.75
C LEU A 42 -0.48 11.81 3.35
N GLU A 43 -0.86 12.93 3.96
CA GLU A 43 0.02 13.83 4.70
C GLU A 43 0.75 13.09 5.81
N GLU A 44 0.03 12.47 6.74
CA GLU A 44 0.60 11.65 7.83
C GLU A 44 1.53 10.53 7.30
N THR A 45 1.19 9.96 6.15
CA THR A 45 2.05 8.95 5.51
C THR A 45 3.40 9.55 5.09
N TYR A 46 3.42 10.77 4.58
CA TYR A 46 4.65 11.46 4.21
C TYR A 46 5.45 11.92 5.44
N GLU A 47 4.79 12.36 6.51
CA GLU A 47 5.42 12.73 7.77
C GLU A 47 6.09 11.52 8.42
N VAL A 48 5.45 10.33 8.40
CA VAL A 48 6.10 9.07 8.77
C VAL A 48 7.37 8.81 7.94
N ILE A 49 7.33 9.05 6.63
CA ILE A 49 8.50 8.83 5.76
C ILE A 49 9.62 9.82 6.13
N GLU A 50 9.30 11.09 6.34
CA GLU A 50 10.26 12.14 6.70
C GLU A 50 10.94 11.82 8.04
N THR A 51 10.17 11.46 9.06
CA THR A 51 10.73 11.06 10.37
C THR A 51 11.65 9.84 10.29
N ILE A 52 11.37 8.87 9.39
CA ILE A 52 12.24 7.72 9.13
C ILE A 52 13.55 8.19 8.46
N ASP A 53 13.47 9.02 7.45
CA ASP A 53 14.63 9.52 6.70
C ASP A 53 15.54 10.36 7.59
N GLU A 54 14.98 11.17 8.48
CA GLU A 54 15.68 11.97 9.47
C GLU A 54 16.17 11.18 10.68
N LYS A 55 15.73 9.92 10.84
CA LYS A 55 15.99 9.08 12.04
C LYS A 55 15.44 9.71 13.33
N ASN A 56 14.37 10.47 13.22
CA ASN A 56 13.67 11.11 14.32
C ASN A 56 12.66 10.14 14.96
N TRP A 57 13.13 9.36 15.93
CA TRP A 57 12.30 8.30 16.56
C TRP A 57 11.17 8.83 17.43
N ASP A 58 11.32 10.01 18.01
CA ASP A 58 10.25 10.65 18.79
C ASP A 58 9.14 11.17 17.87
N GLY A 59 9.49 11.82 16.77
CA GLY A 59 8.55 12.18 15.73
C GLY A 59 7.85 10.95 15.13
N LEU A 60 8.61 9.91 14.76
CA LEU A 60 8.03 8.69 14.21
C LEU A 60 6.95 8.07 15.12
N LYS A 61 7.13 8.14 16.44
CA LYS A 61 6.13 7.66 17.39
C LYS A 61 4.84 8.49 17.31
N GLU A 62 4.94 9.80 17.13
CA GLU A 62 3.82 10.71 16.95
C GLU A 62 3.08 10.43 15.66
N GLU A 63 3.78 10.47 14.53
CA GLU A 63 3.17 10.28 13.20
C GLU A 63 2.55 8.89 13.00
N LEU A 64 3.13 7.85 13.62
CA LEU A 64 2.49 6.53 13.64
C LEU A 64 1.17 6.54 14.42
N GLY A 65 1.06 7.36 15.46
CA GLY A 65 -0.19 7.58 16.20
C GLY A 65 -1.25 8.23 15.33
N ASP A 66 -0.89 9.26 14.57
CA ASP A 66 -1.79 10.00 13.70
C ASP A 66 -2.24 9.14 12.51
N LEU A 67 -1.32 8.37 11.94
CA LEU A 67 -1.68 7.40 10.90
C LEU A 67 -2.66 6.31 11.41
N ILE A 68 -2.48 5.83 12.65
CA ILE A 68 -3.43 4.90 13.30
C ILE A 68 -4.79 5.58 13.53
N LEU A 69 -4.81 6.85 13.93
CA LEU A 69 -6.03 7.62 14.08
C LEU A 69 -6.82 7.66 12.78
N HIS A 70 -6.18 7.96 11.65
CA HIS A 70 -6.82 7.95 10.32
C HIS A 70 -7.35 6.57 9.92
N ILE A 71 -6.64 5.48 10.25
CA ILE A 71 -7.12 4.12 10.03
C ILE A 71 -8.40 3.86 10.83
N VAL A 72 -8.44 4.29 12.09
CA VAL A 72 -9.61 4.14 12.96
C VAL A 72 -10.78 4.98 12.45
N PHE A 73 -10.53 6.23 12.01
CA PHE A 73 -11.56 7.06 11.38
C PHE A 73 -12.22 6.37 10.19
N GLN A 74 -11.43 5.85 9.26
CA GLN A 74 -11.93 5.12 8.09
C GLN A 74 -12.78 3.91 8.49
N ALA A 75 -12.35 3.17 9.50
CA ALA A 75 -13.09 2.01 9.97
C ALA A 75 -14.41 2.38 10.69
N VAL A 76 -14.42 3.48 11.44
CA VAL A 76 -15.64 4.00 12.10
C VAL A 76 -16.63 4.49 11.04
N ILE A 77 -16.18 5.26 10.04
CA ILE A 77 -17.00 5.71 8.92
C ILE A 77 -17.57 4.51 8.14
N ALA A 78 -16.76 3.49 7.87
CA ALA A 78 -17.23 2.29 7.19
C ALA A 78 -18.32 1.57 7.98
N LYS A 79 -18.17 1.50 9.32
CA LYS A 79 -19.18 0.90 10.21
C LYS A 79 -20.47 1.72 10.25
N GLU A 80 -20.39 3.05 10.27
CA GLU A 80 -21.55 3.94 10.20
C GLU A 80 -22.36 3.75 8.91
N ASN A 81 -21.66 3.40 7.82
CA ASN A 81 -22.25 3.10 6.52
C ASN A 81 -22.61 1.60 6.33
N GLU A 82 -22.57 0.80 7.39
CA GLU A 82 -22.90 -0.63 7.38
C GLU A 82 -22.06 -1.47 6.39
N LEU A 83 -20.81 -1.06 6.11
CA LEU A 83 -19.93 -1.74 5.16
C LEU A 83 -19.11 -2.85 5.83
N PHE A 84 -18.34 -2.49 6.85
CA PHE A 84 -17.55 -3.41 7.68
C PHE A 84 -17.12 -2.72 8.98
N ASP A 85 -16.57 -3.47 9.93
CA ASP A 85 -15.93 -2.90 11.10
C ASP A 85 -14.43 -3.22 11.19
N ILE A 86 -13.74 -2.57 12.16
CA ILE A 86 -12.29 -2.72 12.28
C ILE A 86 -11.88 -4.14 12.66
N SER A 87 -12.72 -4.90 13.35
CA SER A 87 -12.41 -6.29 13.73
C SER A 87 -12.36 -7.19 12.50
N GLU A 88 -13.20 -6.94 11.51
CA GLU A 88 -13.14 -7.64 10.22
C GLU A 88 -11.84 -7.35 9.47
N SER A 89 -11.42 -6.08 9.47
CA SER A 89 -10.14 -5.68 8.86
C SER A 89 -8.95 -6.34 9.55
N LEU A 90 -8.95 -6.38 10.89
CA LEU A 90 -7.90 -7.02 11.69
C LEU A 90 -7.87 -8.54 11.46
N ASN A 91 -9.03 -9.20 11.45
CA ASN A 91 -9.11 -10.62 11.17
C ASN A 91 -8.58 -10.94 9.78
N ASN A 92 -9.01 -10.17 8.77
CA ASN A 92 -8.56 -10.32 7.40
C ASN A 92 -7.04 -10.20 7.25
N ILE A 93 -6.41 -9.22 7.90
CA ILE A 93 -4.95 -9.06 7.81
C ILE A 93 -4.21 -10.16 8.57
N ASN A 94 -4.69 -10.57 9.74
CA ASN A 94 -4.11 -11.65 10.53
C ASN A 94 -4.11 -12.98 9.76
N GLU A 95 -5.25 -13.39 9.23
CA GLU A 95 -5.36 -14.58 8.40
C GLU A 95 -4.48 -14.51 7.16
N LYS A 96 -4.43 -13.35 6.52
CA LYS A 96 -3.58 -13.11 5.34
C LYS A 96 -2.10 -13.28 5.67
N ILE A 97 -1.63 -12.71 6.79
CA ILE A 97 -0.23 -12.82 7.21
C ILE A 97 0.11 -14.28 7.49
N VAL A 98 -0.69 -15.00 8.28
CA VAL A 98 -0.48 -16.42 8.59
C VAL A 98 -0.43 -17.24 7.31
N ARG A 99 -1.41 -17.10 6.44
CA ARG A 99 -1.51 -17.85 5.18
C ARG A 99 -0.33 -17.60 4.23
N ARG A 100 0.21 -16.37 4.21
CA ARG A 100 1.33 -16.00 3.32
C ARG A 100 2.71 -16.33 3.88
N HIS A 101 2.79 -16.74 5.14
CA HIS A 101 4.06 -17.10 5.79
C HIS A 101 4.04 -18.55 6.33
N PRO A 102 3.71 -19.56 5.48
CA PRO A 102 3.62 -20.95 5.95
C PRO A 102 4.96 -21.49 6.48
N HIS A 103 6.08 -20.90 6.05
CA HIS A 103 7.41 -21.23 6.57
C HIS A 103 7.60 -20.81 8.04
N VAL A 104 6.85 -19.81 8.51
CA VAL A 104 6.88 -19.36 9.91
C VAL A 104 5.84 -20.10 10.76
N PHE A 105 4.61 -20.15 10.27
CA PHE A 105 3.46 -20.63 11.06
C PHE A 105 3.21 -22.13 10.91
N ASP A 106 3.50 -22.75 9.75
CA ASP A 106 3.26 -24.17 9.48
C ASP A 106 4.55 -25.02 9.54
N LYS A 107 5.71 -24.45 9.88
CA LYS A 107 7.03 -25.11 9.90
C LYS A 107 7.36 -25.86 8.59
N LYS A 108 6.81 -25.46 7.48
CA LYS A 108 7.16 -26.02 6.17
C LYS A 108 8.54 -25.49 5.76
N ASN A 109 9.46 -26.41 5.47
CA ASN A 109 10.78 -26.07 4.95
C ASN A 109 10.63 -25.40 3.56
N VAL A 110 10.68 -24.08 3.51
CA VAL A 110 10.71 -23.30 2.27
C VAL A 110 12.13 -22.82 2.06
N ILE A 111 12.70 -23.06 0.89
CA ILE A 111 14.01 -22.56 0.51
C ILE A 111 13.94 -21.02 0.48
N GLN A 112 14.87 -20.36 1.15
CA GLN A 112 14.86 -18.92 1.38
C GLN A 112 14.72 -18.09 0.10
N ASP A 113 15.38 -18.52 -0.98
CA ASP A 113 15.33 -17.87 -2.30
C ASP A 113 13.95 -17.94 -3.00
N LYS A 114 13.05 -18.80 -2.51
CA LYS A 114 11.69 -18.97 -3.05
C LYS A 114 10.61 -18.24 -2.25
N ILE A 115 10.95 -17.61 -1.13
CA ILE A 115 9.96 -16.96 -0.26
C ILE A 115 9.26 -15.81 -0.98
N ILE A 116 10.02 -14.90 -1.59
CA ILE A 116 9.49 -13.71 -2.28
C ILE A 116 8.65 -14.12 -3.50
N SER A 117 9.15 -15.06 -4.31
CA SER A 117 8.43 -15.54 -5.49
C SER A 117 7.15 -16.30 -5.12
N SER A 118 7.17 -17.08 -4.04
CA SER A 118 5.98 -17.79 -3.53
C SER A 118 4.93 -16.81 -3.00
N TRP A 119 5.34 -15.74 -2.34
CA TRP A 119 4.46 -14.71 -1.79
C TRP A 119 3.74 -13.90 -2.89
N GLU A 120 4.45 -13.50 -3.95
CA GLU A 120 3.83 -12.83 -5.10
C GLU A 120 2.89 -13.77 -5.88
N LEU A 121 3.25 -15.04 -6.02
CA LEU A 121 2.37 -16.04 -6.63
C LEU A 121 1.08 -16.27 -5.83
N GLN A 122 1.16 -16.30 -4.50
CA GLN A 122 -0.01 -16.41 -3.63
C GLN A 122 -0.90 -15.18 -3.75
N LYS A 123 -0.33 -13.97 -3.72
CA LYS A 123 -1.04 -12.71 -3.97
C LYS A 123 -1.78 -12.70 -5.30
N HIS A 124 -1.16 -13.24 -6.34
CA HIS A 124 -1.75 -13.31 -7.67
C HIS A 124 -2.97 -14.25 -7.69
N LYS A 125 -2.84 -15.44 -7.09
CA LYS A 125 -3.92 -16.43 -6.99
C LYS A 125 -5.10 -15.91 -6.17
N GLU A 126 -4.84 -15.30 -5.01
CA GLU A 126 -5.89 -14.79 -4.10
C GLU A 126 -6.77 -13.70 -4.73
N LYS A 127 -6.22 -12.90 -5.62
CA LYS A 127 -6.92 -11.77 -6.24
C LYS A 127 -7.43 -12.03 -7.66
N ASN A 128 -7.34 -13.28 -8.15
CA ASN A 128 -7.74 -13.66 -9.53
C ASN A 128 -7.26 -12.66 -10.59
N ARG A 129 -5.99 -12.20 -10.46
CA ARG A 129 -5.43 -11.20 -11.36
C ARG A 129 -5.19 -11.79 -12.74
N SER A 130 -5.56 -11.04 -13.77
CA SER A 130 -5.36 -11.43 -15.17
C SER A 130 -3.90 -11.29 -15.61
N SER A 131 -3.16 -10.33 -15.02
CA SER A 131 -1.76 -10.08 -15.31
C SER A 131 -0.91 -10.07 -14.04
N ARG A 132 0.35 -10.49 -14.15
CA ARG A 132 1.34 -10.39 -13.07
C ARG A 132 1.65 -8.93 -12.69
N LEU A 133 1.41 -7.99 -13.60
CA LEU A 133 1.59 -6.56 -13.37
C LEU A 133 0.39 -5.90 -12.68
N ASP A 134 -0.75 -6.59 -12.60
CA ASP A 134 -1.95 -6.05 -11.95
C ASP A 134 -1.75 -5.76 -10.45
N GLY A 135 -2.55 -4.80 -9.97
CA GLY A 135 -2.63 -4.45 -8.54
C GLY A 135 -1.56 -3.45 -8.09
N VAL A 136 -1.04 -2.67 -9.01
CA VAL A 136 -0.35 -1.41 -8.70
C VAL A 136 -1.39 -0.30 -8.76
N PRO A 137 -1.66 0.41 -7.65
CA PRO A 137 -2.68 1.47 -7.64
C PRO A 137 -2.40 2.54 -8.69
N ILE A 138 -3.46 2.99 -9.37
CA ILE A 138 -3.35 4.05 -10.40
C ILE A 138 -3.06 5.40 -9.75
N SER A 139 -3.52 5.60 -8.52
CA SER A 139 -3.34 6.82 -7.72
C SER A 139 -1.92 7.02 -7.18
N LEU A 140 -1.04 6.02 -7.29
CA LEU A 140 0.35 6.19 -6.87
C LEU A 140 1.05 7.26 -7.71
N PRO A 141 1.96 8.08 -7.10
CA PRO A 141 2.84 8.97 -7.83
C PRO A 141 3.57 8.23 -8.95
N GLY A 142 3.69 8.87 -10.13
CA GLY A 142 4.16 8.22 -11.37
C GLY A 142 5.48 7.47 -11.22
N ILE A 143 6.45 8.05 -10.49
CA ILE A 143 7.77 7.44 -10.26
C ILE A 143 7.64 6.17 -9.41
N ILE A 144 6.91 6.24 -8.29
CA ILE A 144 6.70 5.09 -7.40
C ILE A 144 5.92 4.00 -8.14
N ARG A 145 4.93 4.39 -8.95
CA ARG A 145 4.16 3.45 -9.76
C ARG A 145 5.04 2.75 -10.80
N ALA A 146 5.92 3.49 -11.47
CA ALA A 146 6.86 2.93 -12.44
C ALA A 146 7.82 1.93 -11.78
N GLN A 147 8.41 2.30 -10.64
CA GLN A 147 9.26 1.42 -9.84
C GLN A 147 8.53 0.12 -9.45
N ARG A 148 7.30 0.22 -8.93
CA ARG A 148 6.51 -0.95 -8.54
C ARG A 148 6.14 -1.85 -9.71
N ILE A 149 5.89 -1.29 -10.89
CA ILE A 149 5.64 -2.07 -12.12
C ILE A 149 6.93 -2.79 -12.54
N GLN A 150 8.07 -2.11 -12.50
CA GLN A 150 9.37 -2.68 -12.84
C GLN A 150 9.76 -3.84 -11.90
N GLU A 151 9.61 -3.66 -10.57
CA GLU A 151 9.83 -4.73 -9.59
C GLU A 151 8.96 -5.97 -9.88
N LYS A 152 7.67 -5.75 -10.22
CA LYS A 152 6.78 -6.85 -10.57
C LYS A 152 7.17 -7.53 -11.88
N ALA A 153 7.64 -6.78 -12.86
CA ALA A 153 8.14 -7.30 -14.12
C ALA A 153 9.39 -8.17 -13.89
N SER A 154 10.33 -7.69 -13.07
CA SER A 154 11.52 -8.44 -12.66
C SER A 154 11.15 -9.77 -12.00
N HIS A 155 10.26 -9.76 -11.00
CA HIS A 155 9.76 -10.99 -10.35
C HIS A 155 9.00 -11.93 -11.30
N ALA A 156 8.48 -11.40 -12.42
CA ALA A 156 7.85 -12.21 -13.46
C ALA A 156 8.85 -12.78 -14.49
N GLY A 157 10.15 -12.47 -14.34
CA GLY A 157 11.20 -12.86 -15.27
C GLY A 157 11.25 -12.00 -16.55
N LEU A 158 10.67 -10.80 -16.50
CA LEU A 158 10.67 -9.84 -17.62
C LEU A 158 11.74 -8.76 -17.44
N ASP A 159 12.78 -9.06 -16.69
CA ASP A 159 13.89 -8.13 -16.47
C ASP A 159 15.01 -8.36 -17.48
N PHE A 160 15.74 -7.31 -17.81
CA PHE A 160 16.92 -7.40 -18.64
C PHE A 160 18.05 -8.07 -17.87
N GLN A 161 18.66 -9.10 -18.47
CA GLN A 161 19.72 -9.86 -17.82
C GLN A 161 21.10 -9.19 -17.94
N LYS A 162 21.24 -8.24 -18.90
CA LYS A 162 22.49 -7.54 -19.20
C LYS A 162 22.22 -6.06 -19.50
N GLU A 163 23.14 -5.20 -19.05
CA GLU A 163 23.10 -3.76 -19.34
C GLU A 163 23.09 -3.45 -20.84
N GLU A 164 23.76 -4.30 -21.64
CA GLU A 164 23.82 -4.19 -23.10
C GLU A 164 22.44 -4.31 -23.75
N GLU A 165 21.53 -5.12 -23.18
CA GLU A 165 20.16 -5.26 -23.68
C GLU A 165 19.35 -3.97 -23.49
N ILE A 166 19.61 -3.23 -22.40
CA ILE A 166 18.99 -1.94 -22.12
C ILE A 166 19.51 -0.89 -23.09
N CYS A 167 20.82 -0.89 -23.39
CA CYS A 167 21.43 0.02 -24.36
C CYS A 167 20.88 -0.20 -25.77
N LEU A 168 20.60 -1.44 -26.17
CA LEU A 168 20.00 -1.77 -27.46
C LEU A 168 18.59 -1.20 -27.64
N LEU A 169 17.80 -1.07 -26.55
CA LEU A 169 16.48 -0.43 -26.58
C LEU A 169 16.57 1.06 -26.92
N TYR A 170 17.58 1.77 -26.39
CA TYR A 170 17.81 3.19 -26.68
C TYR A 170 18.41 3.44 -28.04
N THR A 171 19.18 2.47 -28.57
CA THR A 171 19.88 2.62 -29.87
C THR A 171 19.10 2.02 -31.04
N SER A 172 18.15 1.12 -30.76
CA SER A 172 17.29 0.54 -31.81
C SER A 172 16.17 1.51 -32.19
N PRO A 173 15.99 1.84 -33.47
CA PRO A 173 14.89 2.71 -33.88
C PRO A 173 13.54 2.08 -33.53
N SER A 174 12.73 2.82 -32.77
CA SER A 174 11.36 2.42 -32.44
C SER A 174 10.53 2.23 -33.72
N PRO A 175 9.57 1.31 -33.76
CA PRO A 175 8.61 1.22 -34.86
C PRO A 175 7.91 2.56 -35.17
N ARG A 176 7.78 3.45 -34.18
CA ARG A 176 7.25 4.82 -34.35
C ARG A 176 8.23 5.75 -35.06
N ASP A 177 9.53 5.53 -34.95
CA ASP A 177 10.54 6.35 -35.60
C ASP A 177 10.60 6.04 -37.10
N ARG A 178 10.30 4.81 -37.53
CA ARG A 178 10.18 4.41 -38.94
C ARG A 178 9.02 5.07 -39.68
N THR A 179 7.95 5.46 -38.94
CA THR A 179 6.81 6.15 -39.55
C THR A 179 7.05 7.65 -39.72
N ARG A 180 7.91 8.26 -38.90
CA ARG A 180 8.30 9.69 -39.03
C ARG A 180 9.25 9.96 -40.20
N SER A 181 10.10 8.99 -40.55
CA SER A 181 11.04 9.14 -41.67
C SER A 181 10.39 9.01 -43.07
N ARG A 182 9.08 8.74 -43.16
CA ARG A 182 8.32 8.61 -44.39
C ARG A 182 7.42 9.79 -44.73
N MET A 183 7.53 10.92 -44.03
CA MET A 183 6.88 12.14 -44.49
C MET A 183 7.67 12.70 -45.68
N PRO A 184 7.07 12.79 -46.88
CA PRO A 184 7.74 13.43 -47.99
C PRO A 184 7.96 14.89 -47.61
N SER A 185 9.19 15.38 -47.83
CA SER A 185 9.47 16.81 -47.82
C SER A 185 8.60 17.43 -48.90
N SER A 186 7.59 18.18 -48.49
CA SER A 186 6.81 19.01 -49.41
C SER A 186 7.76 20.03 -50.03
N ALA A 187 7.96 19.91 -51.31
CA ALA A 187 8.56 20.91 -52.16
C ALA A 187 7.69 22.18 -52.19
#